data_8c175f7bd9f321800c9189cd7a4ecbad
#
_entry.id   8c175f7bd9f321800c9189cd7a4ecbad
#
_cell.length_a   1.000
_cell.length_b   1.000
_cell.length_c   1.000
_cell.angle_alpha   90.00
_cell.angle_beta   90.00
_cell.angle_gamma   90.00
#
_symmetry.space_group_name_H-M   'P 1'
#
loop_
_entity.id
_entity.type
_entity.pdbx_description
1 polymer ?
#
loop_
_entity_poly.entity_id
_entity_poly.type
_entity_poly.pdbx_seq_one_letter_code
_entity_poly.pdbx_strand_id
1 'polypeptide(L)'
;VNTLDLVLIAIGCGVLAKMLARYAPNTVSTAGRAAQGVLGVYTGLLVHSVSFDALGSNWPIVIAIGIGTLAISVAGGALLGLHRNVSPLTGALSLVAGGAAGVVAIAKELGADDRIVAAVQYLRVALIMASMPIIVALFFHSTEDNAAHLSETYSLPWYYSVPVVALIVVVGTAAGRSVRLPGAGLLGPMAIAIVLDLTGIAGGLTVPMILVQAGIMLIGWQAGLEFTRESFQTMKRILPTVLGLIVVLNVAAAGFGVVLAKVAGLSMLDGYLATSPGGVYAVLATAVGTGSNVTFVMAAQVIRILLMLFAAPLVARVFLKIAARGEAPSSADERLVAVPA
;
A
#
# COMPACT_ATOMS: atom_id res chain seq x y z
N VAL A 1 6.46 -3.60 -19.42
CA VAL A 1 7.40 -3.24 -18.36
C VAL A 1 6.69 -3.55 -17.05
N ASN A 2 7.21 -4.50 -16.29
CA ASN A 2 6.60 -4.89 -15.00
C ASN A 2 6.67 -3.73 -13.99
N THR A 3 5.68 -3.66 -13.10
CA THR A 3 5.64 -2.63 -12.03
C THR A 3 6.91 -2.64 -11.18
N LEU A 4 7.54 -3.81 -11.04
CA LEU A 4 8.79 -4.00 -10.32
C LEU A 4 9.98 -3.36 -11.05
N ASP A 5 10.04 -3.52 -12.38
CA ASP A 5 11.07 -2.88 -13.21
C ASP A 5 10.97 -1.37 -13.12
N LEU A 6 9.74 -0.80 -13.15
CA LEU A 6 9.51 0.63 -12.99
C LEU A 6 9.96 1.15 -11.63
N VAL A 7 9.71 0.40 -10.56
CA VAL A 7 10.14 0.76 -9.20
C VAL A 7 11.65 0.69 -9.07
N LEU A 8 12.29 -0.37 -9.57
CA LEU A 8 13.75 -0.52 -9.55
C LEU A 8 14.45 0.54 -10.41
N ILE A 9 13.91 0.83 -11.59
CA ILE A 9 14.36 1.92 -12.46
C ILE A 9 14.19 3.26 -11.74
N ALA A 10 13.05 3.49 -11.06
CA ALA A 10 12.78 4.73 -10.34
C ALA A 10 13.72 4.93 -9.15
N ILE A 11 14.00 3.88 -8.38
CA ILE A 11 15.00 3.93 -7.30
C ILE A 11 16.40 4.18 -7.86
N GLY A 12 16.78 3.48 -8.92
CA GLY A 12 18.07 3.65 -9.61
C GLY A 12 18.23 5.07 -10.21
N CYS A 13 17.18 5.56 -10.89
CA CYS A 13 17.14 6.94 -11.41
C CYS A 13 17.13 7.96 -10.27
N GLY A 14 16.50 7.67 -9.13
CA GLY A 14 16.53 8.53 -7.95
C GLY A 14 17.93 8.69 -7.37
N VAL A 15 18.68 7.60 -7.29
CA VAL A 15 20.10 7.64 -6.88
C VAL A 15 20.96 8.41 -7.89
N LEU A 16 20.73 8.23 -9.19
CA LEU A 16 21.42 8.94 -10.25
C LEU A 16 21.06 10.43 -10.28
N ALA A 17 19.78 10.74 -10.10
CA ALA A 17 19.28 12.11 -10.05
C ALA A 17 19.73 12.87 -8.80
N LYS A 18 20.07 12.17 -7.69
CA LYS A 18 20.70 12.80 -6.52
C LYS A 18 22.07 13.41 -6.89
N MET A 19 22.76 12.82 -7.85
CA MET A 19 24.00 13.39 -8.41
C MET A 19 23.70 14.63 -9.29
N LEU A 20 22.50 14.71 -9.88
CA LEU A 20 22.04 15.79 -10.76
C LEU A 20 21.14 16.82 -10.07
N ALA A 21 20.47 16.47 -8.96
CA ALA A 21 19.41 17.24 -8.30
C ALA A 21 19.89 18.42 -7.41
N ARG A 22 21.09 18.92 -7.63
CA ARG A 22 21.50 20.23 -7.08
C ARG A 22 20.62 21.40 -7.60
N TYR A 23 19.68 21.15 -8.52
CA TYR A 23 19.04 22.22 -9.31
C TYR A 23 17.54 22.44 -9.13
N ALA A 24 16.73 21.59 -8.48
CA ALA A 24 15.29 21.86 -8.35
C ALA A 24 14.57 21.13 -7.19
N PRO A 25 14.71 21.50 -5.92
CA PRO A 25 14.05 20.85 -4.80
C PRO A 25 12.51 21.04 -4.77
N ASN A 26 12.00 22.18 -5.26
CA ASN A 26 10.57 22.50 -5.17
C ASN A 26 9.68 21.81 -6.21
N THR A 27 10.19 21.54 -7.40
CA THR A 27 9.46 20.86 -8.47
C THR A 27 9.17 19.39 -8.13
N VAL A 28 10.13 18.72 -7.50
CA VAL A 28 9.99 17.30 -7.11
C VAL A 28 8.89 17.13 -6.05
N SER A 29 8.77 18.05 -5.10
CA SER A 29 7.75 17.99 -4.05
C SER A 29 6.33 18.21 -4.57
N THR A 30 6.18 19.10 -5.57
CA THR A 30 4.88 19.38 -6.18
C THR A 30 4.44 18.25 -7.11
N ALA A 31 5.36 17.72 -7.93
CA ALA A 31 5.11 16.56 -8.77
C ALA A 31 4.72 15.33 -7.94
N GLY A 32 5.40 15.11 -6.81
CA GLY A 32 5.05 14.00 -5.91
C GLY A 32 3.68 14.12 -5.27
N ARG A 33 3.23 15.34 -4.92
CA ARG A 33 1.85 15.56 -4.43
C ARG A 33 0.81 15.29 -5.51
N ALA A 34 1.07 15.70 -6.75
CA ALA A 34 0.21 15.35 -7.87
C ALA A 34 0.16 13.84 -8.11
N ALA A 35 1.32 13.17 -8.04
CA ALA A 35 1.42 11.72 -8.16
C ALA A 35 0.59 10.99 -7.09
N GLN A 36 0.65 11.43 -5.83
CA GLN A 36 -0.18 10.89 -4.75
C GLN A 36 -1.66 11.01 -5.09
N GLY A 37 -2.09 12.17 -5.58
CA GLY A 37 -3.48 12.42 -5.96
C GLY A 37 -3.94 11.51 -7.10
N VAL A 38 -3.15 11.37 -8.15
CA VAL A 38 -3.43 10.47 -9.28
C VAL A 38 -3.57 9.01 -8.80
N LEU A 39 -2.65 8.55 -7.94
CA LEU A 39 -2.72 7.19 -7.36
C LEU A 39 -3.93 7.04 -6.43
N GLY A 40 -4.32 8.11 -5.72
CA GLY A 40 -5.54 8.14 -4.93
C GLY A 40 -6.77 7.92 -5.79
N VAL A 41 -6.93 8.70 -6.87
CA VAL A 41 -8.04 8.53 -7.83
C VAL A 41 -8.04 7.13 -8.42
N TYR A 42 -6.88 6.68 -8.90
CA TYR A 42 -6.74 5.33 -9.47
C TYR A 42 -7.19 4.24 -8.49
N THR A 43 -6.72 4.30 -7.24
CA THR A 43 -7.10 3.32 -6.20
C THR A 43 -8.59 3.42 -5.86
N GLY A 44 -9.16 4.62 -5.84
CA GLY A 44 -10.59 4.83 -5.60
C GLY A 44 -11.47 4.24 -6.70
N LEU A 45 -11.09 4.42 -7.97
CA LEU A 45 -11.81 3.87 -9.12
C LEU A 45 -11.68 2.33 -9.27
N LEU A 46 -10.74 1.69 -8.56
CA LEU A 46 -10.71 0.22 -8.50
C LEU A 46 -11.96 -0.36 -7.83
N VAL A 47 -12.73 0.44 -7.11
CA VAL A 47 -14.01 0.02 -6.51
C VAL A 47 -15.01 -0.41 -7.58
N HIS A 48 -14.98 0.21 -8.76
CA HIS A 48 -15.82 -0.20 -9.90
C HIS A 48 -15.59 -1.66 -10.32
N SER A 49 -14.37 -2.15 -10.18
CA SER A 49 -14.05 -3.56 -10.48
C SER A 49 -14.52 -4.53 -9.38
N VAL A 50 -15.01 -3.99 -8.26
CA VAL A 50 -15.58 -4.78 -7.16
C VAL A 50 -17.05 -5.05 -7.46
N SER A 51 -17.33 -6.20 -8.05
CA SER A 51 -18.70 -6.70 -8.06
C SER A 51 -19.06 -7.16 -6.64
N PHE A 52 -19.87 -6.38 -5.92
CA PHE A 52 -20.39 -6.80 -4.61
C PHE A 52 -21.19 -8.08 -4.72
N ASP A 53 -21.81 -8.33 -5.87
CA ASP A 53 -22.50 -9.59 -6.17
C ASP A 53 -21.54 -10.78 -6.20
N ALA A 54 -20.30 -10.59 -6.64
CA ALA A 54 -19.28 -11.64 -6.64
C ALA A 54 -18.84 -12.06 -5.23
N LEU A 55 -18.94 -11.16 -4.26
CA LEU A 55 -18.71 -11.47 -2.85
C LEU A 55 -19.92 -12.18 -2.22
N GLY A 56 -21.13 -11.93 -2.74
CA GLY A 56 -22.36 -12.51 -2.23
C GLY A 56 -22.51 -12.34 -0.71
N SER A 57 -22.79 -13.44 -0.01
CA SER A 57 -22.85 -13.47 1.46
C SER A 57 -21.46 -13.48 2.14
N ASN A 58 -20.36 -13.56 1.37
CA ASN A 58 -19.01 -13.74 1.91
C ASN A 58 -18.29 -12.42 2.25
N TRP A 59 -18.88 -11.25 2.00
CA TRP A 59 -18.26 -9.96 2.33
C TRP A 59 -17.84 -9.82 3.81
N PRO A 60 -18.56 -10.37 4.83
CA PRO A 60 -18.14 -10.20 6.21
C PRO A 60 -16.84 -10.94 6.52
N ILE A 61 -16.66 -12.15 5.96
CA ILE A 61 -15.42 -12.91 6.15
C ILE A 61 -14.23 -12.24 5.43
N VAL A 62 -14.45 -11.64 4.27
CA VAL A 62 -13.41 -10.88 3.55
C VAL A 62 -12.94 -9.69 4.39
N ILE A 63 -13.89 -8.94 4.98
CA ILE A 63 -13.55 -7.81 5.88
C ILE A 63 -12.85 -8.32 7.14
N ALA A 64 -13.36 -9.38 7.78
CA ALA A 64 -12.77 -9.95 8.98
C ALA A 64 -11.30 -10.39 8.74
N ILE A 65 -11.04 -11.03 7.62
CA ILE A 65 -9.69 -11.43 7.19
C ILE A 65 -8.83 -10.19 6.88
N GLY A 66 -9.40 -9.16 6.23
CA GLY A 66 -8.72 -7.90 6.01
C GLY A 66 -8.28 -7.24 7.33
N ILE A 67 -9.16 -7.22 8.33
CA ILE A 67 -8.82 -6.72 9.68
C ILE A 67 -7.77 -7.62 10.36
N GLY A 68 -7.90 -8.93 10.23
CA GLY A 68 -6.92 -9.89 10.77
C GLY A 68 -5.53 -9.70 10.16
N THR A 69 -5.44 -9.54 8.83
CA THR A 69 -4.17 -9.26 8.14
C THR A 69 -3.59 -7.91 8.52
N LEU A 70 -4.44 -6.88 8.73
CA LEU A 70 -4.00 -5.59 9.25
C LEU A 70 -3.42 -5.75 10.67
N ALA A 71 -4.13 -6.44 11.57
CA ALA A 71 -3.69 -6.63 12.94
C ALA A 71 -2.32 -7.34 13.01
N ILE A 72 -2.13 -8.40 12.24
CA ILE A 72 -0.84 -9.12 12.17
C ILE A 72 0.25 -8.23 11.55
N SER A 73 -0.08 -7.45 10.51
CA SER A 73 0.87 -6.52 9.89
C SER A 73 1.32 -5.44 10.87
N VAL A 74 0.38 -4.88 11.64
CA VAL A 74 0.67 -3.88 12.68
C VAL A 74 1.49 -4.50 13.81
N ALA A 75 1.16 -5.71 14.25
CA ALA A 75 1.93 -6.42 15.28
C ALA A 75 3.36 -6.71 14.81
N GLY A 76 3.54 -7.22 13.58
CA GLY A 76 4.85 -7.41 12.98
C GLY A 76 5.62 -6.10 12.83
N GLY A 77 4.94 -5.03 12.45
CA GLY A 77 5.52 -3.69 12.39
C GLY A 77 5.93 -3.15 13.77
N ALA A 78 5.15 -3.41 14.80
CA ALA A 78 5.51 -3.08 16.18
C ALA A 78 6.78 -3.81 16.61
N LEU A 79 6.93 -5.10 16.28
CA LEU A 79 8.16 -5.86 16.53
C LEU A 79 9.37 -5.24 15.81
N LEU A 80 9.19 -4.79 14.56
CA LEU A 80 10.25 -4.09 13.84
C LEU A 80 10.60 -2.76 14.52
N GLY A 81 9.61 -2.06 15.09
CA GLY A 81 9.78 -0.82 15.84
C GLY A 81 10.50 -0.98 17.19
N LEU A 82 10.70 -2.22 17.68
CA LEU A 82 11.55 -2.49 18.85
C LEU A 82 13.04 -2.45 18.51
N HIS A 83 13.39 -2.42 17.22
CA HIS A 83 14.77 -2.30 16.80
C HIS A 83 15.29 -0.89 17.05
N ARG A 84 16.48 -0.75 17.69
CA ARG A 84 17.05 0.53 18.18
C ARG A 84 17.10 1.64 17.13
N ASN A 85 17.11 1.30 15.84
CA ASN A 85 17.26 2.26 14.74
C ASN A 85 15.97 2.49 13.95
N VAL A 86 14.83 2.02 14.42
CA VAL A 86 13.53 2.15 13.75
C VAL A 86 12.50 2.67 14.75
N SER A 87 11.89 3.81 14.44
CA SER A 87 10.82 4.31 15.30
C SER A 87 9.60 3.36 15.27
N PRO A 88 8.83 3.26 16.36
CA PRO A 88 7.63 2.42 16.39
C PRO A 88 6.64 2.73 15.27
N LEU A 89 6.50 4.01 14.90
CA LEU A 89 5.65 4.46 13.81
C LEU A 89 6.18 3.97 12.45
N THR A 90 7.50 4.12 12.22
CA THR A 90 8.16 3.63 11.00
C THR A 90 7.99 2.11 10.87
N GLY A 91 8.22 1.37 11.95
CA GLY A 91 8.04 -0.09 11.98
C GLY A 91 6.60 -0.48 11.65
N ALA A 92 5.61 0.13 12.32
CA ALA A 92 4.19 -0.16 12.10
C ALA A 92 3.78 0.06 10.64
N LEU A 93 4.13 1.19 10.05
CA LEU A 93 3.77 1.52 8.67
C LEU A 93 4.55 0.70 7.62
N SER A 94 5.76 0.22 7.95
CA SER A 94 6.59 -0.57 7.03
C SER A 94 5.93 -1.88 6.58
N LEU A 95 5.15 -2.53 7.44
CA LEU A 95 4.56 -3.84 7.17
C LEU A 95 3.06 -3.81 6.84
N VAL A 96 2.37 -2.66 6.96
CA VAL A 96 0.97 -2.52 6.55
C VAL A 96 0.82 -2.69 5.04
N ALA A 97 -0.02 -3.63 4.61
CA ALA A 97 -0.16 -4.05 3.21
C ALA A 97 -1.16 -3.20 2.39
N GLY A 98 -1.14 -1.88 2.54
CA GLY A 98 -2.11 -0.94 1.96
C GLY A 98 -1.72 -0.29 0.62
N GLY A 99 -0.92 -0.98 -0.22
CA GLY A 99 -0.36 -0.37 -1.42
C GLY A 99 0.91 0.43 -1.10
N ALA A 100 2.07 -0.05 -1.59
CA ALA A 100 3.37 0.47 -1.18
C ALA A 100 3.49 2.00 -1.34
N ALA A 101 3.14 2.53 -2.51
CA ALA A 101 3.23 3.96 -2.78
C ALA A 101 2.31 4.81 -1.86
N GLY A 102 1.09 4.32 -1.59
CA GLY A 102 0.14 5.01 -0.71
C GLY A 102 0.63 5.08 0.74
N VAL A 103 1.10 3.96 1.27
CA VAL A 103 1.62 3.90 2.66
C VAL A 103 2.89 4.73 2.81
N VAL A 104 3.79 4.75 1.82
CA VAL A 104 4.99 5.61 1.82
C VAL A 104 4.59 7.09 1.85
N ALA A 105 3.60 7.48 1.05
CA ALA A 105 3.09 8.85 1.05
C ALA A 105 2.54 9.27 2.42
N ILE A 106 1.72 8.41 3.03
CA ILE A 106 1.15 8.62 4.37
C ILE A 106 2.26 8.66 5.44
N ALA A 107 3.24 7.75 5.36
CA ALA A 107 4.37 7.69 6.29
C ALA A 107 5.14 9.01 6.33
N LYS A 108 5.41 9.59 5.16
CA LYS A 108 6.08 10.88 5.04
C LYS A 108 5.30 12.01 5.73
N GLU A 109 3.98 12.09 5.51
CA GLU A 109 3.15 13.12 6.13
C GLU A 109 3.01 12.97 7.65
N LEU A 110 3.12 11.74 8.15
CA LEU A 110 3.02 11.43 9.58
C LEU A 110 4.35 11.49 10.33
N GLY A 111 5.45 11.83 9.63
CA GLY A 111 6.78 11.98 10.24
C GLY A 111 7.50 10.65 10.51
N ALA A 112 7.08 9.55 9.88
CA ALA A 112 7.85 8.31 9.85
C ALA A 112 9.02 8.41 8.86
N ASP A 113 10.03 7.54 9.00
CA ASP A 113 11.10 7.43 8.00
C ASP A 113 10.57 6.74 6.73
N ASP A 114 10.14 7.56 5.76
CA ASP A 114 9.55 7.12 4.50
C ASP A 114 10.50 6.28 3.65
N ARG A 115 11.83 6.44 3.83
CA ARG A 115 12.86 5.65 3.15
C ARG A 115 12.86 4.21 3.62
N ILE A 116 12.84 4.00 4.95
CA ILE A 116 12.76 2.66 5.54
C ILE A 116 11.42 2.03 5.18
N VAL A 117 10.32 2.78 5.30
CA VAL A 117 8.99 2.31 4.91
C VAL A 117 8.97 1.91 3.44
N ALA A 118 9.48 2.74 2.53
CA ALA A 118 9.55 2.44 1.11
C ALA A 118 10.36 1.17 0.83
N ALA A 119 11.57 1.09 1.40
CA ALA A 119 12.45 -0.06 1.18
C ALA A 119 11.81 -1.38 1.65
N VAL A 120 11.19 -1.40 2.84
CA VAL A 120 10.51 -2.59 3.37
C VAL A 120 9.28 -2.95 2.55
N GLN A 121 8.47 -1.97 2.17
CA GLN A 121 7.27 -2.16 1.34
C GLN A 121 7.61 -2.74 -0.03
N TYR A 122 8.60 -2.16 -0.72
CA TYR A 122 8.99 -2.65 -2.04
C TYR A 122 9.69 -4.01 -1.97
N LEU A 123 10.52 -4.25 -0.96
CA LEU A 123 11.13 -5.55 -0.72
C LEU A 123 10.06 -6.63 -0.50
N ARG A 124 9.02 -6.33 0.29
CA ARG A 124 7.90 -7.25 0.49
C ARG A 124 7.21 -7.58 -0.83
N VAL A 125 6.84 -6.56 -1.60
CA VAL A 125 6.17 -6.76 -2.90
C VAL A 125 7.05 -7.59 -3.82
N ALA A 126 8.35 -7.30 -3.92
CA ALA A 126 9.30 -8.05 -4.74
C ALA A 126 9.39 -9.53 -4.34
N LEU A 127 9.52 -9.80 -3.03
CA LEU A 127 9.58 -11.17 -2.52
C LEU A 127 8.30 -11.96 -2.81
N ILE A 128 7.14 -11.34 -2.62
CA ILE A 128 5.86 -12.00 -2.87
C ILE A 128 5.68 -12.26 -4.37
N MET A 129 5.97 -11.27 -5.22
CA MET A 129 5.89 -11.44 -6.68
C MET A 129 6.84 -12.54 -7.19
N ALA A 130 8.04 -12.63 -6.62
CA ALA A 130 9.00 -13.68 -6.99
C ALA A 130 8.59 -15.07 -6.46
N SER A 131 8.02 -15.13 -5.24
CA SER A 131 7.61 -16.40 -4.63
C SER A 131 6.27 -16.93 -5.14
N MET A 132 5.38 -16.06 -5.62
CA MET A 132 4.02 -16.44 -6.03
C MET A 132 3.99 -17.50 -7.13
N PRO A 133 4.69 -17.37 -8.27
CA PRO A 133 4.71 -18.41 -9.30
C PRO A 133 5.24 -19.74 -8.77
N ILE A 134 6.26 -19.69 -7.91
CA ILE A 134 6.87 -20.88 -7.29
C ILE A 134 5.86 -21.57 -6.38
N ILE A 135 5.16 -20.81 -5.52
CA ILE A 135 4.14 -21.36 -4.61
C ILE A 135 2.99 -21.96 -5.42
N VAL A 136 2.53 -21.26 -6.47
CA VAL A 136 1.45 -21.75 -7.32
C VAL A 136 1.85 -23.04 -8.02
N ALA A 137 3.03 -23.11 -8.62
CA ALA A 137 3.53 -24.30 -9.29
C ALA A 137 3.74 -25.49 -8.35
N LEU A 138 4.21 -25.25 -7.12
CA LEU A 138 4.50 -26.32 -6.17
C LEU A 138 3.25 -26.87 -5.47
N PHE A 139 2.28 -26.02 -5.15
CA PHE A 139 1.17 -26.41 -4.27
C PHE A 139 -0.17 -26.53 -5.00
N PHE A 140 -0.35 -25.88 -6.15
CA PHE A 140 -1.67 -25.79 -6.78
C PHE A 140 -1.80 -26.47 -8.14
N HIS A 141 -0.71 -26.99 -8.74
CA HIS A 141 -0.73 -27.78 -10.00
C HIS A 141 -1.73 -27.23 -11.02
N SER A 142 -1.68 -25.94 -11.29
CA SER A 142 -2.60 -25.30 -12.22
C SER A 142 -2.29 -25.72 -13.65
N THR A 143 -3.29 -26.29 -14.33
CA THR A 143 -3.27 -26.54 -15.78
C THR A 143 -3.52 -25.22 -16.52
N GLU A 144 -2.61 -24.87 -17.42
CA GLU A 144 -2.59 -23.60 -18.18
C GLU A 144 -3.69 -23.46 -19.24
N ASP A 145 -4.92 -23.88 -19.01
CA ASP A 145 -5.88 -23.99 -20.12
C ASP A 145 -7.01 -22.93 -20.21
N ASN A 146 -7.00 -21.88 -19.40
CA ASN A 146 -8.03 -20.84 -19.53
C ASN A 146 -7.47 -19.42 -19.30
N ALA A 147 -6.86 -18.85 -20.35
CA ALA A 147 -6.68 -17.40 -20.40
C ALA A 147 -8.05 -16.74 -20.51
N ALA A 148 -8.64 -16.36 -19.39
CA ALA A 148 -9.85 -15.56 -19.39
C ALA A 148 -9.53 -14.21 -20.04
N HIS A 149 -10.20 -13.92 -21.15
CA HIS A 149 -10.17 -12.60 -21.78
C HIS A 149 -10.75 -11.60 -20.79
N LEU A 150 -9.93 -10.66 -20.31
CA LEU A 150 -10.41 -9.50 -19.60
C LEU A 150 -11.35 -8.74 -20.55
N SER A 151 -12.62 -8.66 -20.19
CA SER A 151 -13.60 -7.91 -20.96
C SER A 151 -13.12 -6.45 -21.05
N GLU A 152 -13.02 -5.93 -22.27
CA GLU A 152 -12.74 -4.52 -22.50
C GLU A 152 -13.92 -3.71 -21.94
N THR A 153 -13.72 -3.12 -20.77
CA THR A 153 -14.71 -2.21 -20.19
C THR A 153 -14.68 -0.90 -20.97
N TYR A 154 -15.86 -0.40 -21.36
CA TYR A 154 -16.00 0.90 -22.01
C TYR A 154 -15.30 1.97 -21.18
N SER A 155 -14.24 2.56 -21.72
CA SER A 155 -13.46 3.60 -21.06
C SER A 155 -13.62 4.92 -21.78
N LEU A 156 -13.75 6.02 -21.02
CA LEU A 156 -13.74 7.35 -21.59
C LEU A 156 -12.41 7.63 -22.29
N PRO A 157 -12.40 8.36 -23.41
CA PRO A 157 -11.18 8.79 -24.06
C PRO A 157 -10.25 9.54 -23.09
N TRP A 158 -8.96 9.31 -23.19
CA TRP A 158 -7.94 9.85 -22.27
C TRP A 158 -7.97 11.40 -22.16
N TYR A 159 -8.36 12.10 -23.22
CA TYR A 159 -8.44 13.57 -23.23
C TYR A 159 -9.61 14.12 -22.40
N TYR A 160 -10.63 13.33 -22.07
CA TYR A 160 -11.64 13.66 -21.08
C TYR A 160 -11.24 13.17 -19.68
N SER A 161 -10.63 12.01 -19.60
CA SER A 161 -10.25 11.41 -18.32
C SER A 161 -9.20 12.23 -17.59
N VAL A 162 -8.18 12.76 -18.29
CA VAL A 162 -7.08 13.52 -17.67
C VAL A 162 -7.55 14.79 -16.97
N PRO A 163 -8.35 15.69 -17.60
CA PRO A 163 -8.87 16.87 -16.90
C PRO A 163 -9.75 16.54 -15.70
N VAL A 164 -10.59 15.51 -15.80
CA VAL A 164 -11.48 15.09 -14.69
C VAL A 164 -10.64 14.54 -13.54
N VAL A 165 -9.65 13.70 -13.80
CA VAL A 165 -8.71 13.20 -12.79
C VAL A 165 -7.98 14.38 -12.13
N ALA A 166 -7.49 15.35 -12.90
CA ALA A 166 -6.83 16.53 -12.35
C ALA A 166 -7.77 17.35 -11.44
N LEU A 167 -9.03 17.53 -11.84
CA LEU A 167 -10.04 18.19 -11.02
C LEU A 167 -10.29 17.45 -9.70
N ILE A 168 -10.46 16.11 -9.75
CA ILE A 168 -10.65 15.28 -8.56
C ILE A 168 -9.45 15.38 -7.63
N VAL A 169 -8.23 15.40 -8.17
CA VAL A 169 -6.99 15.57 -7.39
C VAL A 169 -6.98 16.92 -6.67
N VAL A 170 -7.29 18.00 -7.35
CA VAL A 170 -7.30 19.34 -6.76
C VAL A 170 -8.38 19.47 -5.69
N VAL A 171 -9.63 19.15 -6.03
CA VAL A 171 -10.78 19.24 -5.13
C VAL A 171 -10.62 18.27 -3.94
N GLY A 172 -10.23 17.03 -4.20
CA GLY A 172 -10.04 16.02 -3.17
C GLY A 172 -8.93 16.36 -2.19
N THR A 173 -7.81 16.87 -2.70
CA THR A 173 -6.72 17.33 -1.83
C THR A 173 -7.14 18.52 -0.99
N ALA A 174 -7.86 19.47 -1.56
CA ALA A 174 -8.38 20.65 -0.84
C ALA A 174 -9.39 20.21 0.24
N ALA A 175 -10.35 19.37 -0.09
CA ALA A 175 -11.34 18.83 0.83
C ALA A 175 -10.67 18.00 1.96
N GLY A 176 -9.72 17.14 1.63
CA GLY A 176 -8.98 16.36 2.61
C GLY A 176 -8.21 17.22 3.60
N ARG A 177 -7.61 18.32 3.12
CA ARG A 177 -6.93 19.30 3.99
C ARG A 177 -7.88 20.07 4.89
N SER A 178 -9.06 20.46 4.40
CA SER A 178 -10.05 21.20 5.18
C SER A 178 -10.54 20.38 6.38
N VAL A 179 -10.66 19.07 6.23
CA VAL A 179 -11.02 18.13 7.32
C VAL A 179 -9.79 17.62 8.09
N ARG A 180 -8.60 18.14 7.81
CA ARG A 180 -7.32 17.75 8.45
C ARG A 180 -7.05 16.26 8.34
N LEU A 181 -7.37 15.65 7.19
CA LEU A 181 -7.14 14.23 6.94
C LEU A 181 -5.63 13.99 6.76
N PRO A 182 -4.99 13.13 7.57
CA PRO A 182 -3.61 12.71 7.32
C PRO A 182 -3.54 11.94 5.99
N GLY A 183 -2.56 12.25 5.15
CA GLY A 183 -2.52 11.69 3.81
C GLY A 183 -3.52 12.37 2.85
N ALA A 184 -3.92 13.63 3.13
CA ALA A 184 -4.92 14.34 2.35
C ALA A 184 -4.64 14.35 0.84
N GLY A 185 -3.35 14.36 0.45
CA GLY A 185 -2.93 14.31 -0.95
C GLY A 185 -3.32 13.03 -1.68
N LEU A 186 -3.44 11.91 -0.95
CA LEU A 186 -3.84 10.61 -1.48
C LEU A 186 -5.29 10.28 -1.12
N LEU A 187 -5.62 10.34 0.19
CA LEU A 187 -6.91 9.86 0.71
C LEU A 187 -8.08 10.76 0.30
N GLY A 188 -7.85 12.06 0.15
CA GLY A 188 -8.88 13.00 -0.28
C GLY A 188 -9.38 12.70 -1.71
N PRO A 189 -8.50 12.71 -2.72
CA PRO A 189 -8.87 12.31 -4.08
C PRO A 189 -9.45 10.89 -4.18
N MET A 190 -8.91 9.94 -3.39
CA MET A 190 -9.41 8.57 -3.34
C MET A 190 -10.86 8.53 -2.84
N ALA A 191 -11.18 9.24 -1.76
CA ALA A 191 -12.54 9.26 -1.22
C ALA A 191 -13.55 9.86 -2.22
N ILE A 192 -13.18 10.95 -2.92
CA ILE A 192 -14.04 11.53 -3.97
C ILE A 192 -14.22 10.53 -5.11
N ALA A 193 -13.14 9.89 -5.57
CA ALA A 193 -13.22 8.90 -6.64
C ALA A 193 -14.15 7.73 -6.29
N ILE A 194 -14.07 7.21 -5.06
CA ILE A 194 -14.98 6.17 -4.56
C ILE A 194 -16.44 6.65 -4.59
N VAL A 195 -16.73 7.86 -4.11
CA VAL A 195 -18.09 8.40 -4.10
C VAL A 195 -18.64 8.55 -5.53
N LEU A 196 -17.84 9.09 -6.45
CA LEU A 196 -18.23 9.26 -7.85
C LEU A 196 -18.48 7.92 -8.53
N ASP A 197 -17.69 6.91 -8.20
CA ASP A 197 -17.83 5.57 -8.73
C ASP A 197 -19.10 4.88 -8.21
N LEU A 198 -19.31 4.89 -6.90
CA LEU A 198 -20.50 4.30 -6.26
C LEU A 198 -21.81 5.00 -6.65
N THR A 199 -21.77 6.29 -6.96
CA THR A 199 -22.94 7.05 -7.44
C THR A 199 -23.20 6.89 -8.94
N GLY A 200 -22.32 6.20 -9.66
CA GLY A 200 -22.41 6.02 -11.11
C GLY A 200 -22.04 7.27 -11.92
N ILE A 201 -21.71 8.38 -11.26
CA ILE A 201 -21.34 9.64 -11.94
C ILE A 201 -19.98 9.50 -12.65
N ALA A 202 -19.12 8.60 -12.17
CA ALA A 202 -17.82 8.33 -12.78
C ALA A 202 -17.90 7.77 -14.22
N GLY A 203 -19.03 7.17 -14.61
CA GLY A 203 -19.43 6.84 -16.00
C GLY A 203 -18.31 6.33 -16.93
N GLY A 204 -17.52 5.32 -16.51
CA GLY A 204 -16.41 4.82 -17.31
C GLY A 204 -15.11 5.66 -17.22
N LEU A 205 -15.01 6.54 -16.20
CA LEU A 205 -13.77 7.27 -15.92
C LEU A 205 -12.64 6.30 -15.59
N THR A 206 -11.55 6.40 -16.30
CA THR A 206 -10.33 5.60 -16.06
C THR A 206 -9.13 6.50 -15.94
N VAL A 207 -8.18 6.13 -15.08
CA VAL A 207 -6.89 6.81 -15.03
C VAL A 207 -5.98 6.18 -16.08
N PRO A 208 -5.49 6.94 -17.07
CA PRO A 208 -4.55 6.41 -18.06
C PRO A 208 -3.35 5.74 -17.37
N MET A 209 -3.01 4.52 -17.79
CA MET A 209 -1.96 3.72 -17.15
C MET A 209 -0.61 4.44 -17.11
N ILE A 210 -0.33 5.28 -18.10
CA ILE A 210 0.89 6.08 -18.14
C ILE A 210 0.98 7.06 -16.95
N LEU A 211 -0.14 7.64 -16.51
CA LEU A 211 -0.18 8.53 -15.33
C LEU A 211 0.02 7.73 -14.04
N VAL A 212 -0.53 6.52 -13.97
CA VAL A 212 -0.34 5.61 -12.82
C VAL A 212 1.14 5.23 -12.70
N GLN A 213 1.75 4.81 -13.82
CA GLN A 213 3.17 4.44 -13.87
C GLN A 213 4.07 5.62 -13.54
N ALA A 214 3.79 6.80 -14.11
CA ALA A 214 4.50 8.03 -13.78
C ALA A 214 4.34 8.41 -12.29
N GLY A 215 3.15 8.23 -11.72
CA GLY A 215 2.90 8.45 -10.29
C GLY A 215 3.73 7.53 -9.40
N ILE A 216 3.75 6.23 -9.68
CA ILE A 216 4.57 5.25 -8.97
C ILE A 216 6.06 5.60 -9.09
N MET A 217 6.50 5.93 -10.30
CA MET A 217 7.89 6.31 -10.58
C MET A 217 8.30 7.57 -9.80
N LEU A 218 7.45 8.60 -9.75
CA LEU A 218 7.73 9.84 -9.03
C LEU A 218 7.84 9.62 -7.51
N ILE A 219 6.96 8.78 -6.93
CA ILE A 219 7.04 8.45 -5.50
C ILE A 219 8.29 7.63 -5.19
N GLY A 220 8.61 6.63 -6.02
CA GLY A 220 9.86 5.87 -5.90
C GLY A 220 11.10 6.74 -6.03
N TRP A 221 11.07 7.70 -6.98
CA TRP A 221 12.14 8.69 -7.15
C TRP A 221 12.32 9.56 -5.91
N GLN A 222 11.24 10.10 -5.34
CA GLN A 222 11.32 10.90 -4.12
C GLN A 222 11.98 10.12 -2.98
N ALA A 223 11.52 8.88 -2.74
CA ALA A 223 12.12 8.02 -1.73
C ALA A 223 13.61 7.77 -2.00
N GLY A 224 13.99 7.54 -3.27
CA GLY A 224 15.38 7.35 -3.67
C GLY A 224 16.29 8.58 -3.46
N LEU A 225 15.75 9.78 -3.75
CA LEU A 225 16.50 11.04 -3.53
C LEU A 225 16.82 11.30 -2.04
N GLU A 226 15.94 10.86 -1.15
CA GLU A 226 16.10 11.02 0.29
C GLU A 226 17.00 9.94 0.91
N PHE A 227 17.37 8.90 0.16
CA PHE A 227 18.20 7.78 0.66
C PHE A 227 19.62 8.26 1.01
N THR A 228 20.03 8.05 2.26
CA THR A 228 21.35 8.41 2.78
C THR A 228 22.21 7.17 3.04
N ARG A 229 23.52 7.36 3.23
CA ARG A 229 24.40 6.25 3.66
C ARG A 229 23.97 5.66 5.00
N GLU A 230 23.43 6.48 5.89
CA GLU A 230 22.92 6.07 7.19
C GLU A 230 21.67 5.19 7.04
N SER A 231 20.71 5.61 6.20
CA SER A 231 19.53 4.80 5.85
C SER A 231 19.93 3.43 5.29
N PHE A 232 20.97 3.38 4.44
CA PHE A 232 21.47 2.13 3.88
C PHE A 232 22.11 1.22 4.94
N GLN A 233 22.86 1.77 5.87
CA GLN A 233 23.45 1.02 6.97
C GLN A 233 22.37 0.49 7.92
N THR A 234 21.37 1.31 8.24
CA THR A 234 20.21 0.88 9.02
C THR A 234 19.47 -0.25 8.33
N MET A 235 19.21 -0.11 7.02
CA MET A 235 18.55 -1.14 6.22
C MET A 235 19.31 -2.47 6.27
N LYS A 236 20.63 -2.46 6.10
CA LYS A 236 21.43 -3.70 6.21
C LYS A 236 21.27 -4.39 7.55
N ARG A 237 21.20 -3.63 8.64
CA ARG A 237 21.05 -4.19 10.00
C ARG A 237 19.68 -4.79 10.24
N ILE A 238 18.62 -4.14 9.74
CA ILE A 238 17.25 -4.61 9.94
C ILE A 238 16.81 -5.65 8.92
N LEU A 239 17.56 -5.82 7.83
CA LEU A 239 17.19 -6.69 6.70
C LEU A 239 16.85 -8.14 7.12
N PRO A 240 17.62 -8.83 7.96
CA PRO A 240 17.27 -10.19 8.38
C PRO A 240 15.93 -10.24 9.14
N THR A 241 15.70 -9.27 10.03
CA THR A 241 14.45 -9.15 10.79
C THR A 241 13.28 -8.86 9.84
N VAL A 242 13.46 -7.93 8.90
CA VAL A 242 12.44 -7.58 7.89
C VAL A 242 12.09 -8.79 7.03
N LEU A 243 13.09 -9.52 6.53
CA LEU A 243 12.87 -10.74 5.73
C LEU A 243 12.10 -11.80 6.53
N GLY A 244 12.51 -12.06 7.77
CA GLY A 244 11.80 -12.98 8.67
C GLY A 244 10.35 -12.56 8.90
N LEU A 245 10.09 -11.30 9.19
CA LEU A 245 8.73 -10.78 9.39
C LEU A 245 7.90 -10.86 8.10
N ILE A 246 8.47 -10.56 6.93
CA ILE A 246 7.76 -10.70 5.65
C ILE A 246 7.35 -12.16 5.41
N VAL A 247 8.24 -13.11 5.68
CA VAL A 247 7.92 -14.55 5.54
C VAL A 247 6.81 -14.95 6.50
N VAL A 248 6.90 -14.57 7.78
CA VAL A 248 5.86 -14.85 8.78
C VAL A 248 4.51 -14.26 8.36
N LEU A 249 4.49 -13.00 7.89
CA LEU A 249 3.28 -12.35 7.40
C LEU A 249 2.68 -13.05 6.18
N ASN A 250 3.52 -13.54 5.25
CA ASN A 250 3.07 -14.30 4.09
C ASN A 250 2.45 -15.64 4.49
N VAL A 251 3.08 -16.37 5.41
CA VAL A 251 2.55 -17.62 5.93
C VAL A 251 1.22 -17.39 6.65
N ALA A 252 1.14 -16.35 7.47
CA ALA A 252 -0.11 -15.98 8.15
C ALA A 252 -1.22 -15.59 7.15
N ALA A 253 -0.88 -14.81 6.10
CA ALA A 253 -1.82 -14.47 5.04
C ALA A 253 -2.29 -15.69 4.27
N ALA A 254 -1.40 -16.64 3.96
CA ALA A 254 -1.77 -17.92 3.36
C ALA A 254 -2.71 -18.73 4.27
N GLY A 255 -2.47 -18.74 5.58
CA GLY A 255 -3.37 -19.34 6.56
C GLY A 255 -4.78 -18.72 6.55
N PHE A 256 -4.86 -17.39 6.49
CA PHE A 256 -6.14 -16.71 6.28
C PHE A 256 -6.78 -17.06 4.94
N GLY A 257 -5.99 -17.27 3.89
CA GLY A 257 -6.46 -17.74 2.60
C GLY A 257 -7.14 -19.11 2.68
N VAL A 258 -6.55 -20.04 3.44
CA VAL A 258 -7.16 -21.35 3.70
C VAL A 258 -8.49 -21.21 4.44
N VAL A 259 -8.55 -20.36 5.46
CA VAL A 259 -9.80 -20.07 6.18
C VAL A 259 -10.87 -19.49 5.24
N LEU A 260 -10.47 -18.50 4.42
CA LEU A 260 -11.38 -17.88 3.43
C LEU A 260 -11.91 -18.90 2.45
N ALA A 261 -11.04 -19.73 1.88
CA ALA A 261 -11.43 -20.77 0.92
C ALA A 261 -12.48 -21.74 1.52
N LYS A 262 -12.24 -22.21 2.76
CA LYS A 262 -13.16 -23.13 3.44
C LYS A 262 -14.51 -22.50 3.78
N VAL A 263 -14.52 -21.25 4.26
CA VAL A 263 -15.76 -20.57 4.69
C VAL A 263 -16.56 -20.10 3.48
N ALA A 264 -15.90 -19.58 2.46
CA ALA A 264 -16.55 -19.05 1.26
C ALA A 264 -16.83 -20.12 0.18
N GLY A 265 -16.42 -21.38 0.40
CA GLY A 265 -16.60 -22.45 -0.58
C GLY A 265 -15.77 -22.26 -1.85
N LEU A 266 -14.60 -21.62 -1.75
CA LEU A 266 -13.72 -21.31 -2.86
C LEU A 266 -12.59 -22.34 -2.98
N SER A 267 -11.89 -22.32 -4.12
CA SER A 267 -10.65 -23.08 -4.24
C SER A 267 -9.58 -22.57 -3.27
N MET A 268 -8.63 -23.43 -2.86
CA MET A 268 -7.52 -23.03 -2.01
C MET A 268 -6.64 -21.97 -2.68
N LEU A 269 -6.55 -22.02 -4.01
CA LEU A 269 -5.82 -21.03 -4.80
C LEU A 269 -6.52 -19.66 -4.78
N ASP A 270 -7.85 -19.61 -4.95
CA ASP A 270 -8.62 -18.37 -4.84
C ASP A 270 -8.43 -17.71 -3.47
N GLY A 271 -8.53 -18.51 -2.40
CA GLY A 271 -8.29 -18.03 -1.03
C GLY A 271 -6.88 -17.48 -0.84
N TYR A 272 -5.86 -18.18 -1.34
CA TYR A 272 -4.47 -17.73 -1.27
C TYR A 272 -4.25 -16.44 -2.05
N LEU A 273 -4.75 -16.36 -3.29
CA LEU A 273 -4.62 -15.18 -4.13
C LEU A 273 -5.38 -13.97 -3.55
N ALA A 274 -6.57 -14.19 -3.00
CA ALA A 274 -7.36 -13.14 -2.36
C ALA A 274 -6.67 -12.51 -1.14
N THR A 275 -5.92 -13.31 -0.36
CA THR A 275 -5.28 -12.86 0.87
C THR A 275 -3.80 -12.50 0.71
N SER A 276 -3.15 -12.91 -0.38
CA SER A 276 -1.74 -12.65 -0.65
C SER A 276 -1.43 -11.13 -0.64
N PRO A 277 -0.48 -10.64 0.19
CA PRO A 277 -0.15 -9.22 0.27
C PRO A 277 0.79 -8.75 -0.85
N GLY A 278 0.68 -9.33 -2.05
CA GLY A 278 1.41 -8.98 -3.27
C GLY A 278 0.86 -7.74 -3.97
N GLY A 279 1.43 -7.44 -5.14
CA GLY A 279 0.89 -6.42 -6.03
C GLY A 279 -0.40 -6.91 -6.70
N VAL A 280 -1.45 -6.08 -6.73
CA VAL A 280 -2.77 -6.47 -7.30
C VAL A 280 -2.63 -7.01 -8.71
N TYR A 281 -1.80 -6.38 -9.54
CA TYR A 281 -1.60 -6.81 -10.94
C TYR A 281 -0.94 -8.19 -11.06
N ALA A 282 0.02 -8.50 -10.21
CA ALA A 282 0.66 -9.82 -10.23
C ALA A 282 -0.31 -10.91 -9.77
N VAL A 283 -1.08 -10.63 -8.72
CA VAL A 283 -2.13 -11.53 -8.24
C VAL A 283 -3.18 -11.75 -9.32
N LEU A 284 -3.62 -10.67 -9.97
CA LEU A 284 -4.61 -10.74 -11.05
C LEU A 284 -4.10 -11.53 -12.25
N ALA A 285 -2.86 -11.27 -12.70
CA ALA A 285 -2.24 -12.02 -13.79
C ALA A 285 -2.15 -13.51 -13.45
N THR A 286 -1.79 -13.84 -12.21
CA THR A 286 -1.75 -15.23 -11.73
C THR A 286 -3.17 -15.84 -11.70
N ALA A 287 -4.17 -15.10 -11.20
CA ALA A 287 -5.55 -15.57 -11.16
C ALA A 287 -6.11 -15.87 -12.56
N VAL A 288 -5.84 -14.97 -13.52
CA VAL A 288 -6.21 -15.18 -14.94
C VAL A 288 -5.49 -16.40 -15.52
N GLY A 289 -4.17 -16.49 -15.32
CA GLY A 289 -3.37 -17.60 -15.87
C GLY A 289 -3.67 -18.97 -15.26
N THR A 290 -4.29 -19.02 -14.08
CA THR A 290 -4.62 -20.26 -13.35
C THR A 290 -6.10 -20.63 -13.42
N GLY A 291 -6.94 -19.84 -14.09
CA GLY A 291 -8.40 -20.06 -14.13
C GLY A 291 -9.11 -19.86 -12.78
N SER A 292 -8.49 -19.11 -11.86
CA SER A 292 -9.06 -18.76 -10.56
C SER A 292 -10.26 -17.81 -10.71
N ASN A 293 -11.06 -17.67 -9.64
CA ASN A 293 -12.17 -16.72 -9.60
C ASN A 293 -11.63 -15.27 -9.54
N VAL A 294 -11.30 -14.73 -10.72
CA VAL A 294 -10.68 -13.40 -10.90
C VAL A 294 -11.50 -12.30 -10.22
N THR A 295 -12.82 -12.33 -10.38
CA THR A 295 -13.72 -11.29 -9.83
C THR A 295 -13.69 -11.27 -8.31
N PHE A 296 -13.77 -12.44 -7.67
CA PHE A 296 -13.69 -12.55 -6.21
C PHE A 296 -12.32 -12.12 -5.69
N VAL A 297 -11.25 -12.62 -6.32
CA VAL A 297 -9.85 -12.28 -5.94
C VAL A 297 -9.63 -10.78 -6.05
N MET A 298 -10.08 -10.14 -7.13
CA MET A 298 -9.97 -8.70 -7.34
C MET A 298 -10.73 -7.93 -6.26
N ALA A 299 -11.98 -8.30 -6.00
CA ALA A 299 -12.80 -7.65 -4.99
C ALA A 299 -12.16 -7.72 -3.60
N ALA A 300 -11.68 -8.89 -3.19
CA ALA A 300 -10.99 -9.06 -1.90
C ALA A 300 -9.71 -8.22 -1.81
N GLN A 301 -8.90 -8.17 -2.87
CA GLN A 301 -7.68 -7.37 -2.94
C GLN A 301 -7.97 -5.86 -2.81
N VAL A 302 -8.99 -5.35 -3.53
CA VAL A 302 -9.36 -3.93 -3.49
C VAL A 302 -9.87 -3.56 -2.10
N ILE A 303 -10.79 -4.33 -1.52
CA ILE A 303 -11.30 -4.10 -0.16
C ILE A 303 -10.15 -4.06 0.84
N ARG A 304 -9.19 -4.98 0.75
CA ARG A 304 -8.03 -4.99 1.63
C ARG A 304 -7.18 -3.73 1.50
N ILE A 305 -6.88 -3.29 0.27
CA ILE A 305 -6.10 -2.07 0.04
C ILE A 305 -6.79 -0.85 0.63
N LEU A 306 -8.08 -0.70 0.37
CA LEU A 306 -8.87 0.41 0.91
C LEU A 306 -8.88 0.37 2.44
N LEU A 307 -9.16 -0.79 3.03
CA LEU A 307 -9.17 -0.98 4.48
C LEU A 307 -7.82 -0.57 5.08
N MET A 308 -6.70 -1.02 4.49
CA MET A 308 -5.37 -0.74 4.97
C MET A 308 -4.99 0.75 4.82
N LEU A 309 -5.33 1.38 3.69
CA LEU A 309 -5.06 2.81 3.48
C LEU A 309 -5.84 3.70 4.44
N PHE A 310 -7.13 3.41 4.66
CA PHE A 310 -7.93 4.16 5.62
C PHE A 310 -7.54 3.87 7.07
N ALA A 311 -7.05 2.66 7.37
CA ALA A 311 -6.57 2.30 8.68
C ALA A 311 -5.19 2.90 9.01
N ALA A 312 -4.33 3.14 8.02
CA ALA A 312 -2.97 3.63 8.23
C ALA A 312 -2.90 4.90 9.11
N PRO A 313 -3.72 5.95 8.90
CA PRO A 313 -3.73 7.12 9.77
C PRO A 313 -4.19 6.81 11.22
N LEU A 314 -5.11 5.84 11.38
CA LEU A 314 -5.58 5.42 12.71
C LEU A 314 -4.49 4.66 13.46
N VAL A 315 -3.83 3.74 12.79
CA VAL A 315 -2.65 3.01 13.31
C VAL A 315 -1.59 4.01 13.75
N ALA A 316 -1.25 4.99 12.90
CA ALA A 316 -0.26 6.00 13.23
C ALA A 316 -0.63 6.82 14.48
N ARG A 317 -1.91 7.24 14.62
CA ARG A 317 -2.37 7.96 15.83
C ARG A 317 -2.21 7.13 17.09
N VAL A 318 -2.44 5.81 17.03
CA VAL A 318 -2.27 4.91 18.16
C VAL A 318 -0.79 4.86 18.57
N PHE A 319 0.11 4.67 17.60
CA PHE A 319 1.55 4.61 17.89
C PHE A 319 2.12 5.93 18.40
N LEU A 320 1.68 7.07 17.86
CA LEU A 320 2.06 8.40 18.38
C LEU A 320 1.59 8.62 19.81
N LYS A 321 0.37 8.17 20.16
CA LYS A 321 -0.12 8.24 21.56
C LYS A 321 0.67 7.34 22.50
N ILE A 322 1.08 6.15 22.06
CA ILE A 322 1.89 5.23 22.86
C ILE A 322 3.28 5.83 23.07
N ALA A 323 3.90 6.38 22.05
CA ALA A 323 5.20 7.04 22.15
C ALA A 323 5.16 8.24 23.14
N ALA A 324 4.15 9.11 23.02
CA ALA A 324 3.98 10.25 23.93
C ALA A 324 3.74 9.85 25.40
N ARG A 325 3.17 8.67 25.66
CA ARG A 325 3.00 8.14 27.02
C ARG A 325 4.29 7.56 27.60
N GLY A 326 5.16 7.03 26.75
CA GLY A 326 6.46 6.48 27.15
C GLY A 326 7.49 7.57 27.49
N GLU A 327 7.30 8.80 26.98
CA GLU A 327 8.16 9.96 27.23
C GLU A 327 7.68 10.84 28.39
N ALA A 328 6.56 10.53 29.07
CA ALA A 328 6.12 11.24 30.23
C ALA A 328 7.19 11.09 31.34
N PRO A 329 7.78 12.20 31.88
CA PRO A 329 8.83 12.12 32.85
C PRO A 329 8.30 11.35 34.06
N SER A 330 9.08 10.34 34.49
CA SER A 330 8.84 9.65 35.74
C SER A 330 8.84 10.71 36.86
N SER A 331 7.77 10.77 37.62
CA SER A 331 7.60 11.68 38.78
C SER A 331 8.68 11.50 39.86
N ALA A 332 9.68 10.68 39.64
CA ALA A 332 10.87 10.52 40.43
C ALA A 332 11.94 11.60 40.18
N ASP A 333 11.98 12.22 39.01
CA ASP A 333 12.99 13.23 38.68
C ASP A 333 12.64 14.65 39.19
N GLU A 334 11.35 14.94 39.45
CA GLU A 334 10.92 16.20 40.05
C GLU A 334 11.32 16.34 41.52
N ARG A 335 11.65 15.24 42.19
CA ARG A 335 12.06 15.28 43.61
C ARG A 335 13.55 15.56 43.85
N LEU A 336 14.36 15.53 42.80
CA LEU A 336 15.80 15.80 42.90
C LEU A 336 16.18 17.24 42.63
N VAL A 337 15.27 18.10 42.18
CA VAL A 337 15.53 19.53 41.92
C VAL A 337 15.09 20.44 43.11
N ALA A 338 14.41 19.91 44.11
CA ALA A 338 14.00 20.65 45.30
C ALA A 338 14.95 20.39 46.47
N VAL A 339 16.22 20.81 46.35
CA VAL A 339 17.10 21.06 47.50
C VAL A 339 17.26 22.58 47.64
N PRO A 340 16.66 23.20 48.67
CA PRO A 340 16.92 24.61 48.96
C PRO A 340 18.30 24.75 49.56
N ALA A 341 19.00 25.83 49.18
CA ALA A 341 20.27 26.29 49.72
C ALA A 341 20.13 26.73 51.19
#